data_02acc452f3e69a3550a4afdf5b677a1d
#
_entry.id   02acc452f3e69a3550a4afdf5b677a1d
#
_cell.length_a   1.000
_cell.length_b   1.000
_cell.length_c   1.000
_cell.angle_alpha   90.00
_cell.angle_beta   90.00
_cell.angle_gamma   90.00
#
_symmetry.space_group_name_H-M   'P 1'
#
loop_
_entity.id
_entity.type
_entity.pdbx_description
1 polymer ?
#
loop_
_entity_poly.entity_id
_entity_poly.type
_entity_poly.pdbx_seq_one_letter_code
_entity_poly.pdbx_strand_id
1 'polypeptide(L)'
;MDFKHLTQFKDIIELDKRPVKLDERETFNVSWGIDENYQVGAAISIASILENNKQNKFTFHIIADYLDKEYIELLSQLATKYQTVIKLYHIDSEPLKALPQSNIWPVSIYYRLLSFDYFSARLDSLLYLDADIVCKDSLNELIALEFKDEYGAVVIDVDAMQSKSAERLCNEDFNGSYFNSGVMYINLREWLKQRLTEKFFDLLSDESIIKKLKYPDQDILNLMFLHHAKILPRKYNCIYTIKSEFEEKNSEYYTRFINDDTVFIHYTGITKPWHDWANYASADYFRNIYNISPWRNIPYKKAVKKHEYKEKYKHLLYQKKFLDGVFTAIKYNVMKG
;
A
#
# COMPACT_ATOMS: atom_id res chain seq x y z
N MET A 1 4.56 8.72 25.18
CA MET A 1 3.27 8.06 24.84
C MET A 1 3.44 6.57 25.10
N ASP A 2 2.56 5.92 25.84
CA ASP A 2 2.67 4.47 26.08
C ASP A 2 2.10 3.71 24.87
N PHE A 3 2.96 3.22 23.99
CA PHE A 3 2.60 2.59 22.71
C PHE A 3 2.08 1.16 22.86
N LYS A 4 2.22 0.52 24.01
CA LYS A 4 1.70 -0.82 24.28
C LYS A 4 0.17 -0.91 24.15
N HIS A 5 -0.53 0.24 24.23
CA HIS A 5 -1.98 0.31 24.03
C HIS A 5 -2.40 0.47 22.57
N LEU A 6 -1.49 0.85 21.66
CA LEU A 6 -1.81 1.08 20.25
C LEU A 6 -1.99 -0.22 19.45
N THR A 7 -1.42 -1.33 19.93
CA THR A 7 -1.50 -2.66 19.28
C THR A 7 -2.63 -3.54 19.81
N GLN A 8 -3.60 -2.95 20.53
CA GLN A 8 -4.78 -3.67 20.97
C GLN A 8 -5.84 -3.66 19.86
N PHE A 9 -6.10 -4.84 19.32
CA PHE A 9 -7.19 -5.01 18.36
C PHE A 9 -8.52 -5.17 19.10
N LYS A 10 -9.56 -4.50 18.61
CA LYS A 10 -10.95 -4.64 19.11
C LYS A 10 -11.47 -6.05 18.84
N ASP A 11 -11.13 -6.58 17.67
CA ASP A 11 -11.54 -7.89 17.20
C ASP A 11 -10.55 -8.42 16.15
N ILE A 12 -10.47 -9.74 16.03
CA ILE A 12 -9.70 -10.43 14.99
C ILE A 12 -10.63 -11.45 14.33
N ILE A 13 -10.92 -11.23 13.05
CA ILE A 13 -11.74 -12.13 12.25
C ILE A 13 -10.82 -12.98 11.38
N GLU A 14 -10.89 -14.30 11.54
CA GLU A 14 -10.09 -15.25 10.75
C GLU A 14 -10.96 -15.92 9.69
N LEU A 15 -10.63 -15.71 8.43
CA LEU A 15 -11.25 -16.34 7.28
C LEU A 15 -10.30 -17.43 6.76
N ASP A 16 -10.19 -18.54 7.50
CA ASP A 16 -9.35 -19.70 7.11
C ASP A 16 -10.19 -20.69 6.32
N LYS A 17 -9.87 -20.85 5.03
CA LYS A 17 -10.52 -21.77 4.09
C LYS A 17 -9.56 -22.82 3.54
N ARG A 18 -8.41 -22.97 4.16
CA ARG A 18 -7.42 -23.99 3.78
C ARG A 18 -7.92 -25.39 4.13
N PRO A 19 -7.65 -26.39 3.27
CA PRO A 19 -8.00 -27.79 3.58
C PRO A 19 -7.17 -28.36 4.75
N VAL A 20 -5.96 -27.82 4.97
CA VAL A 20 -5.07 -28.18 6.07
C VAL A 20 -4.60 -26.90 6.76
N LYS A 21 -4.77 -26.83 8.07
CA LYS A 21 -4.23 -25.72 8.86
C LYS A 21 -2.70 -25.82 8.93
N LEU A 22 -2.04 -24.72 8.60
CA LEU A 22 -0.59 -24.56 8.72
C LEU A 22 -0.32 -23.50 9.79
N ASP A 23 0.83 -23.59 10.45
CA ASP A 23 1.34 -22.48 11.26
C ASP A 23 1.62 -21.27 10.38
N GLU A 24 1.43 -20.07 10.89
CA GLU A 24 1.72 -18.84 10.14
C GLU A 24 3.19 -18.76 9.72
N ARG A 25 4.09 -19.32 10.50
CA ARG A 25 5.54 -19.39 10.18
C ARG A 25 5.86 -20.29 8.99
N GLU A 26 4.94 -21.19 8.62
CA GLU A 26 5.09 -22.07 7.45
C GLU A 26 4.53 -21.43 6.16
N THR A 27 4.04 -20.18 6.23
CA THR A 27 3.46 -19.45 5.12
C THR A 27 4.19 -18.13 4.91
N PHE A 28 4.12 -17.58 3.70
CA PHE A 28 4.59 -16.23 3.44
C PHE A 28 3.54 -15.21 3.89
N ASN A 29 3.91 -14.38 4.85
CA ASN A 29 3.00 -13.45 5.48
C ASN A 29 3.03 -12.09 4.78
N VAL A 30 1.84 -11.59 4.41
CA VAL A 30 1.68 -10.31 3.72
C VAL A 30 0.65 -9.45 4.46
N SER A 31 0.93 -8.16 4.68
CA SER A 31 0.03 -7.27 5.40
C SER A 31 -0.28 -5.96 4.68
N TRP A 32 -1.45 -5.41 5.02
CA TRP A 32 -1.96 -4.10 4.59
C TRP A 32 -2.50 -3.33 5.77
N GLY A 33 -2.27 -2.01 5.79
CA GLY A 33 -2.95 -1.08 6.68
C GLY A 33 -3.90 -0.22 5.86
N ILE A 34 -5.22 -0.28 6.11
CA ILE A 34 -6.22 0.36 5.26
C ILE A 34 -7.28 1.14 6.02
N ASP A 35 -7.79 2.18 5.41
CA ASP A 35 -9.09 2.77 5.73
C ASP A 35 -10.18 2.25 4.78
N GLU A 36 -11.44 2.67 4.99
CA GLU A 36 -12.60 2.30 4.17
C GLU A 36 -12.37 2.55 2.67
N ASN A 37 -11.61 3.59 2.32
CA ASN A 37 -11.42 3.98 0.92
C ASN A 37 -10.54 3.01 0.14
N TYR A 38 -9.71 2.23 0.83
CA TYR A 38 -8.71 1.34 0.25
C TYR A 38 -9.05 -0.15 0.34
N GLN A 39 -10.23 -0.51 0.86
CA GLN A 39 -10.68 -1.89 1.00
C GLN A 39 -10.62 -2.67 -0.33
N VAL A 40 -11.18 -2.11 -1.39
CA VAL A 40 -11.16 -2.73 -2.72
C VAL A 40 -9.73 -2.90 -3.25
N GLY A 41 -8.88 -1.93 -3.00
CA GLY A 41 -7.48 -1.99 -3.40
C GLY A 41 -6.74 -3.16 -2.76
N ALA A 42 -6.81 -3.26 -1.41
CA ALA A 42 -6.21 -4.37 -0.66
C ALA A 42 -6.74 -5.74 -1.10
N ALA A 43 -8.05 -5.86 -1.32
CA ALA A 43 -8.66 -7.10 -1.77
C ALA A 43 -8.15 -7.55 -3.15
N ILE A 44 -8.01 -6.62 -4.10
CA ILE A 44 -7.49 -6.94 -5.43
C ILE A 44 -5.98 -7.16 -5.39
N SER A 45 -5.25 -6.48 -4.49
CA SER A 45 -3.84 -6.77 -4.22
C SER A 45 -3.66 -8.23 -3.77
N ILE A 46 -4.45 -8.71 -2.80
CA ILE A 46 -4.48 -10.11 -2.35
C ILE A 46 -4.81 -11.06 -3.52
N ALA A 47 -5.89 -10.76 -4.26
CA ALA A 47 -6.30 -11.58 -5.40
C ALA A 47 -5.22 -11.69 -6.47
N SER A 48 -4.49 -10.61 -6.72
CA SER A 48 -3.39 -10.57 -7.70
C SER A 48 -2.19 -11.42 -7.26
N ILE A 49 -1.86 -11.41 -5.97
CA ILE A 49 -0.82 -12.29 -5.42
C ILE A 49 -1.22 -13.75 -5.59
N LEU A 50 -2.44 -14.11 -5.21
CA LEU A 50 -2.96 -15.48 -5.29
C LEU A 50 -3.03 -15.98 -6.75
N GLU A 51 -3.43 -15.13 -7.69
CA GLU A 51 -3.53 -15.53 -9.10
C GLU A 51 -2.17 -15.81 -9.73
N ASN A 52 -1.15 -15.02 -9.38
CA ASN A 52 0.19 -15.13 -9.97
C ASN A 52 1.14 -16.06 -9.18
N ASN A 53 0.71 -16.59 -8.00
CA ASN A 53 1.57 -17.37 -7.10
C ASN A 53 0.86 -18.61 -6.54
N LYS A 54 0.14 -19.36 -7.39
CA LYS A 54 -0.71 -20.50 -7.00
C LYS A 54 0.03 -21.65 -6.29
N GLN A 55 1.33 -21.76 -6.49
CA GLN A 55 2.18 -22.78 -5.86
C GLN A 55 2.62 -22.43 -4.44
N ASN A 56 2.49 -21.16 -4.03
CA ASN A 56 2.98 -20.69 -2.74
C ASN A 56 1.83 -20.64 -1.72
N LYS A 57 2.18 -20.74 -0.44
CA LYS A 57 1.22 -20.66 0.66
C LYS A 57 1.37 -19.32 1.37
N PHE A 58 0.25 -18.62 1.50
CA PHE A 58 0.21 -17.28 2.08
C PHE A 58 -0.69 -17.24 3.31
N THR A 59 -0.37 -16.31 4.21
CA THR A 59 -1.28 -15.76 5.20
C THR A 59 -1.37 -14.25 5.00
N PHE A 60 -2.59 -13.74 4.84
CA PHE A 60 -2.85 -12.34 4.58
C PHE A 60 -3.41 -11.65 5.82
N HIS A 61 -2.90 -10.47 6.13
CA HIS A 61 -3.26 -9.70 7.32
C HIS A 61 -3.72 -8.30 6.91
N ILE A 62 -4.95 -7.96 7.23
CA ILE A 62 -5.50 -6.63 6.96
C ILE A 62 -5.75 -5.93 8.31
N ILE A 63 -5.07 -4.82 8.55
CA ILE A 63 -5.30 -3.95 9.70
C ILE A 63 -6.17 -2.78 9.25
N ALA A 64 -7.35 -2.64 9.86
CA ALA A 64 -8.34 -1.65 9.46
C ALA A 64 -9.11 -1.10 10.66
N ASP A 65 -9.51 0.17 10.58
CA ASP A 65 -10.40 0.82 11.56
C ASP A 65 -11.89 0.71 11.18
N TYR A 66 -12.18 0.28 9.97
CA TYR A 66 -13.51 0.03 9.46
C TYR A 66 -13.60 -1.27 8.66
N LEU A 67 -14.56 -2.13 9.01
CA LEU A 67 -14.82 -3.41 8.37
C LEU A 67 -16.34 -3.61 8.27
N ASP A 68 -16.90 -3.51 7.06
CA ASP A 68 -18.31 -3.82 6.82
C ASP A 68 -18.56 -5.28 6.49
N LYS A 69 -19.81 -5.70 6.62
CA LYS A 69 -20.20 -7.11 6.40
C LYS A 69 -19.99 -7.56 4.95
N GLU A 70 -20.28 -6.69 3.97
CA GLU A 70 -20.14 -7.01 2.55
C GLU A 70 -18.68 -7.27 2.22
N TYR A 71 -17.76 -6.41 2.72
CA TYR A 71 -16.32 -6.59 2.54
C TYR A 71 -15.83 -7.92 3.13
N ILE A 72 -16.27 -8.25 4.36
CA ILE A 72 -15.92 -9.52 5.02
C ILE A 72 -16.44 -10.72 4.22
N GLU A 73 -17.66 -10.67 3.71
CA GLU A 73 -18.24 -11.73 2.89
C GLU A 73 -17.49 -11.94 1.59
N LEU A 74 -17.14 -10.86 0.88
CA LEU A 74 -16.36 -10.92 -0.36
C LEU A 74 -14.94 -11.45 -0.11
N LEU A 75 -14.29 -11.08 0.97
CA LEU A 75 -13.00 -11.65 1.39
C LEU A 75 -13.15 -13.15 1.73
N SER A 76 -14.24 -13.57 2.37
CA SER A 76 -14.50 -14.98 2.64
C SER A 76 -14.67 -15.78 1.34
N GLN A 77 -15.35 -15.22 0.34
CA GLN A 77 -15.45 -15.82 -1.00
C GLN A 77 -14.08 -15.90 -1.68
N LEU A 78 -13.24 -14.87 -1.56
CA LEU A 78 -11.88 -14.86 -2.08
C LEU A 78 -11.03 -15.95 -1.41
N ALA A 79 -11.08 -16.03 -0.07
CA ALA A 79 -10.37 -17.05 0.69
C ALA A 79 -10.82 -18.48 0.29
N THR A 80 -12.11 -18.67 0.04
CA THR A 80 -12.69 -19.95 -0.41
C THR A 80 -12.19 -20.31 -1.82
N LYS A 81 -12.24 -19.34 -2.75
CA LYS A 81 -11.81 -19.57 -4.14
C LYS A 81 -10.36 -20.06 -4.25
N TYR A 82 -9.47 -19.52 -3.41
CA TYR A 82 -8.03 -19.82 -3.47
C TYR A 82 -7.55 -20.74 -2.32
N GLN A 83 -8.46 -21.23 -1.46
CA GLN A 83 -8.14 -22.09 -0.31
C GLN A 83 -7.03 -21.49 0.56
N THR A 84 -7.16 -20.21 0.91
CA THR A 84 -6.18 -19.43 1.67
C THR A 84 -6.75 -18.94 3.00
N VAL A 85 -5.93 -18.24 3.76
CA VAL A 85 -6.33 -17.58 5.00
C VAL A 85 -6.15 -16.07 4.92
N ILE A 86 -7.21 -15.34 5.30
CA ILE A 86 -7.19 -13.89 5.42
C ILE A 86 -7.61 -13.54 6.85
N LYS A 87 -6.81 -12.77 7.56
CA LYS A 87 -7.07 -12.31 8.92
C LYS A 87 -7.29 -10.81 8.93
N LEU A 88 -8.39 -10.39 9.54
CA LEU A 88 -8.78 -9.00 9.66
C LEU A 88 -8.59 -8.54 11.10
N TYR A 89 -7.82 -7.50 11.30
CA TYR A 89 -7.50 -6.93 12.60
C TYR A 89 -8.20 -5.59 12.73
N HIS A 90 -9.31 -5.56 13.48
CA HIS A 90 -10.07 -4.34 13.70
C HIS A 90 -9.44 -3.51 14.81
N ILE A 91 -9.04 -2.28 14.52
CA ILE A 91 -8.38 -1.38 15.47
C ILE A 91 -9.28 -0.23 15.90
N ASP A 92 -8.89 0.40 17.01
CA ASP A 92 -9.35 1.74 17.35
C ASP A 92 -8.34 2.77 16.83
N SER A 93 -8.73 3.59 15.88
CA SER A 93 -7.86 4.62 15.31
C SER A 93 -7.81 5.92 16.15
N GLU A 94 -8.69 6.09 17.15
CA GLU A 94 -8.71 7.32 17.98
C GLU A 94 -7.37 7.67 18.64
N PRO A 95 -6.64 6.71 19.28
CA PRO A 95 -5.35 7.04 19.88
C PRO A 95 -4.30 7.50 18.87
N LEU A 96 -4.40 7.07 17.61
CA LEU A 96 -3.46 7.44 16.55
C LEU A 96 -3.72 8.83 15.96
N LYS A 97 -4.90 9.42 16.21
CA LYS A 97 -5.24 10.76 15.71
C LYS A 97 -4.39 11.88 16.31
N ALA A 98 -3.69 11.60 17.40
CA ALA A 98 -2.73 12.54 18.00
C ALA A 98 -1.40 12.63 17.19
N LEU A 99 -1.16 11.69 16.27
CA LEU A 99 0.05 11.67 15.44
C LEU A 99 -0.06 12.69 14.28
N PRO A 100 1.07 13.18 13.75
CA PRO A 100 1.08 14.07 12.59
C PRO A 100 0.32 13.48 11.41
N GLN A 101 -0.71 14.17 10.96
CA GLN A 101 -1.58 13.74 9.86
C GLN A 101 -2.08 14.94 9.05
N SER A 102 -2.62 14.68 7.87
CA SER A 102 -3.23 15.68 7.00
C SER A 102 -4.37 15.06 6.17
N ASN A 103 -5.11 15.90 5.44
CA ASN A 103 -6.11 15.41 4.49
C ASN A 103 -5.56 14.49 3.39
N ILE A 104 -4.27 14.56 3.12
CA ILE A 104 -3.57 13.71 2.12
C ILE A 104 -2.98 12.47 2.79
N TRP A 105 -2.48 12.62 4.02
CA TRP A 105 -1.85 11.57 4.81
C TRP A 105 -2.69 11.31 6.07
N PRO A 106 -3.75 10.48 5.97
CA PRO A 106 -4.61 10.14 7.10
C PRO A 106 -3.90 9.21 8.08
N VAL A 107 -4.51 9.02 9.24
CA VAL A 107 -3.94 8.19 10.31
C VAL A 107 -3.64 6.74 9.87
N SER A 108 -4.29 6.25 8.85
CA SER A 108 -4.09 4.89 8.31
C SER A 108 -2.66 4.63 7.79
N ILE A 109 -1.86 5.69 7.50
CA ILE A 109 -0.44 5.52 7.15
C ILE A 109 0.37 4.86 8.29
N TYR A 110 -0.09 4.98 9.55
CA TYR A 110 0.58 4.39 10.71
C TYR A 110 0.16 2.93 10.99
N TYR A 111 -0.85 2.39 10.29
CA TYR A 111 -1.29 1.00 10.52
C TYR A 111 -0.22 -0.03 10.16
N ARG A 112 0.72 0.33 9.27
CA ARG A 112 1.91 -0.49 8.99
C ARG A 112 2.77 -0.73 10.22
N LEU A 113 2.89 0.27 11.11
CA LEU A 113 3.66 0.15 12.34
C LEU A 113 2.99 -0.78 13.34
N LEU A 114 1.65 -0.75 13.42
CA LEU A 114 0.89 -1.71 14.23
C LEU A 114 1.13 -3.13 13.72
N SER A 115 1.22 -3.31 12.40
CA SER A 115 1.59 -4.56 11.76
C SER A 115 2.97 -5.03 12.20
N PHE A 116 3.99 -4.17 12.04
CA PHE A 116 5.37 -4.51 12.37
C PHE A 116 5.54 -4.83 13.85
N ASP A 117 4.97 -4.01 14.73
CA ASP A 117 5.01 -4.23 16.17
C ASP A 117 4.34 -5.53 16.59
N TYR A 118 3.07 -5.73 16.18
CA TYR A 118 2.30 -6.90 16.56
C TYR A 118 2.93 -8.21 16.08
N PHE A 119 3.42 -8.24 14.83
CA PHE A 119 3.99 -9.46 14.26
C PHE A 119 5.44 -9.69 14.64
N SER A 120 6.18 -8.69 15.13
CA SER A 120 7.59 -8.86 15.53
C SER A 120 7.80 -9.90 16.64
N ALA A 121 6.81 -10.10 17.49
CA ALA A 121 6.85 -11.14 18.53
C ALA A 121 6.34 -12.52 18.05
N ARG A 122 5.91 -12.66 16.80
CA ARG A 122 5.17 -13.84 16.28
C ARG A 122 5.79 -14.44 15.03
N LEU A 123 6.31 -13.60 14.15
CA LEU A 123 6.84 -13.97 12.84
C LEU A 123 8.30 -13.55 12.71
N ASP A 124 9.02 -14.18 11.79
CA ASP A 124 10.40 -13.85 11.48
C ASP A 124 10.51 -12.69 10.47
N SER A 125 9.55 -12.62 9.54
CA SER A 125 9.50 -11.59 8.50
C SER A 125 8.06 -11.33 8.05
N LEU A 126 7.82 -10.16 7.43
CA LEU A 126 6.52 -9.73 6.95
C LEU A 126 6.68 -8.86 5.72
N LEU A 127 5.98 -9.18 4.64
CA LEU A 127 5.84 -8.28 3.51
C LEU A 127 4.69 -7.30 3.77
N TYR A 128 4.99 -6.01 3.82
CA TYR A 128 3.97 -4.96 3.84
C TYR A 128 3.78 -4.38 2.44
N LEU A 129 2.52 -4.20 2.06
CA LEU A 129 2.13 -3.58 0.79
C LEU A 129 1.11 -2.46 1.03
N ASP A 130 1.27 -1.35 0.31
CA ASP A 130 0.18 -0.38 0.19
C ASP A 130 -0.98 -0.98 -0.63
N ALA A 131 -2.19 -0.55 -0.33
CA ALA A 131 -3.40 -1.17 -0.92
C ALA A 131 -3.61 -0.84 -2.41
N ASP A 132 -2.83 0.06 -2.97
CA ASP A 132 -2.84 0.43 -4.40
C ASP A 132 -1.75 -0.30 -5.21
N ILE A 133 -1.31 -1.45 -4.70
CA ILE A 133 -0.32 -2.32 -5.35
C ILE A 133 -0.99 -3.54 -5.96
N VAL A 134 -0.60 -3.88 -7.18
CA VAL A 134 -1.00 -5.09 -7.89
C VAL A 134 0.22 -5.97 -8.15
N CYS A 135 0.13 -7.23 -7.77
CA CYS A 135 1.12 -8.23 -8.11
C CYS A 135 0.90 -8.71 -9.56
N LYS A 136 1.93 -8.59 -10.41
CA LYS A 136 1.88 -8.98 -11.82
C LYS A 136 2.61 -10.30 -12.08
N ASP A 137 3.56 -10.65 -11.22
CA ASP A 137 4.44 -11.80 -11.46
C ASP A 137 4.79 -12.54 -10.16
N SER A 138 5.67 -13.55 -10.27
CA SER A 138 6.06 -14.46 -9.20
C SER A 138 6.81 -13.76 -8.07
N LEU A 139 6.49 -14.16 -6.83
CA LEU A 139 7.16 -13.74 -5.59
C LEU A 139 8.27 -14.71 -5.15
N ASN A 140 8.61 -15.73 -5.93
CA ASN A 140 9.54 -16.79 -5.50
C ASN A 140 10.91 -16.26 -5.04
N GLU A 141 11.49 -15.28 -5.76
CA GLU A 141 12.75 -14.66 -5.37
C GLU A 141 12.66 -13.90 -4.05
N LEU A 142 11.50 -13.21 -3.82
CA LEU A 142 11.26 -12.47 -2.59
C LEU A 142 11.00 -13.41 -1.41
N ILE A 143 10.26 -14.50 -1.64
CA ILE A 143 10.00 -15.55 -0.64
C ILE A 143 11.31 -16.23 -0.21
N ALA A 144 12.23 -16.43 -1.13
CA ALA A 144 13.54 -17.06 -0.88
C ALA A 144 14.58 -16.08 -0.32
N LEU A 145 14.23 -14.79 -0.13
CA LEU A 145 15.17 -13.80 0.37
C LEU A 145 15.44 -14.00 1.85
N GLU A 146 16.71 -14.14 2.19
CA GLU A 146 17.18 -14.23 3.58
C GLU A 146 17.75 -12.90 4.05
N PHE A 147 17.44 -12.56 5.29
CA PHE A 147 18.01 -11.41 5.99
C PHE A 147 19.23 -11.82 6.83
N LYS A 148 20.17 -10.90 6.95
CA LYS A 148 21.27 -10.96 7.94
C LYS A 148 20.90 -10.05 9.11
N ASP A 149 21.38 -8.82 9.06
CA ASP A 149 21.18 -7.77 10.07
C ASP A 149 20.44 -6.54 9.53
N GLU A 150 19.97 -6.64 8.25
CA GLU A 150 19.16 -5.58 7.67
C GLU A 150 17.79 -5.51 8.39
N TYR A 151 17.26 -4.30 8.59
CA TYR A 151 15.94 -4.08 9.17
C TYR A 151 14.81 -4.48 8.22
N GLY A 152 15.09 -4.50 6.93
CA GLY A 152 14.18 -4.93 5.90
C GLY A 152 14.74 -4.70 4.50
N ALA A 153 13.99 -5.17 3.50
CA ALA A 153 14.28 -4.96 2.10
C ALA A 153 13.25 -4.01 1.49
N VAL A 154 13.72 -2.99 0.78
CA VAL A 154 12.94 -1.86 0.27
C VAL A 154 13.37 -1.49 -1.15
N VAL A 155 12.57 -0.68 -1.84
CA VAL A 155 12.87 -0.19 -3.19
C VAL A 155 13.06 1.32 -3.17
N ILE A 156 14.17 1.80 -3.72
CA ILE A 156 14.45 3.24 -3.85
C ILE A 156 13.29 3.94 -4.56
N ASP A 157 12.88 5.09 -4.04
CA ASP A 157 11.82 5.92 -4.63
C ASP A 157 12.28 6.50 -5.99
N VAL A 158 11.35 7.12 -6.72
CA VAL A 158 11.65 7.75 -8.02
C VAL A 158 12.71 8.84 -7.88
N ASP A 159 13.49 9.05 -8.96
CA ASP A 159 14.64 9.99 -8.96
C ASP A 159 14.28 11.39 -8.46
N ALA A 160 13.07 11.88 -8.82
CA ALA A 160 12.58 13.18 -8.39
C ALA A 160 12.41 13.31 -6.86
N MET A 161 12.43 12.20 -6.11
CA MET A 161 12.30 12.19 -4.66
C MET A 161 13.66 12.21 -3.96
N GLN A 162 14.73 11.76 -4.61
CA GLN A 162 16.03 11.58 -3.98
C GLN A 162 16.62 12.91 -3.44
N SER A 163 16.99 13.82 -4.33
CA SER A 163 17.58 15.12 -3.94
C SER A 163 16.65 15.97 -3.07
N LYS A 164 15.33 15.95 -3.37
CA LYS A 164 14.33 16.70 -2.57
C LYS A 164 14.22 16.18 -1.14
N SER A 165 14.37 14.87 -0.93
CA SER A 165 14.32 14.29 0.41
C SER A 165 15.62 14.51 1.16
N ALA A 166 16.77 14.41 0.49
CA ALA A 166 18.08 14.74 1.07
C ALA A 166 18.12 16.19 1.57
N GLU A 167 17.73 17.16 0.73
CA GLU A 167 17.64 18.58 1.10
C GLU A 167 16.68 18.81 2.28
N ARG A 168 15.46 18.28 2.20
CA ARG A 168 14.42 18.49 3.20
C ARG A 168 14.76 17.88 4.56
N LEU A 169 15.31 16.67 4.56
CA LEU A 169 15.72 15.97 5.79
C LEU A 169 17.10 16.41 6.27
N CYS A 170 17.78 17.29 5.52
CA CYS A 170 19.14 17.79 5.81
C CYS A 170 20.16 16.65 5.97
N ASN A 171 20.10 15.63 5.09
CA ASN A 171 21.03 14.52 5.07
C ASN A 171 21.27 14.03 3.64
N GLU A 172 22.49 14.26 3.14
CA GLU A 172 22.90 13.92 1.78
C GLU A 172 22.92 12.42 1.51
N ASP A 173 23.03 11.58 2.54
CA ASP A 173 23.00 10.12 2.40
C ASP A 173 21.68 9.62 1.82
N PHE A 174 20.61 10.44 1.87
CA PHE A 174 19.33 10.12 1.21
C PHE A 174 19.36 10.31 -0.29
N ASN A 175 20.36 10.97 -0.84
CA ASN A 175 20.47 11.14 -2.29
C ASN A 175 20.91 9.83 -2.94
N GLY A 176 19.94 9.06 -3.45
CA GLY A 176 20.12 7.73 -4.02
C GLY A 176 19.80 6.57 -3.06
N SER A 177 19.41 6.85 -1.80
CA SER A 177 19.02 5.83 -0.82
C SER A 177 17.60 5.99 -0.26
N TYR A 178 16.93 7.12 -0.52
CA TYR A 178 15.56 7.34 -0.05
C TYR A 178 14.59 6.38 -0.73
N PHE A 179 13.92 5.53 0.04
CA PHE A 179 12.99 4.52 -0.48
C PHE A 179 11.53 4.91 -0.35
N ASN A 180 10.69 4.29 -1.19
CA ASN A 180 9.23 4.36 -1.09
C ASN A 180 8.72 3.28 -0.13
N SER A 181 7.90 3.68 0.84
CA SER A 181 7.42 2.79 1.90
C SER A 181 6.22 1.89 1.50
N GLY A 182 5.77 1.96 0.25
CA GLY A 182 4.62 1.16 -0.20
C GLY A 182 4.91 -0.33 -0.36
N VAL A 183 6.18 -0.72 -0.54
CA VAL A 183 6.64 -2.11 -0.52
C VAL A 183 7.77 -2.23 0.47
N MET A 184 7.56 -2.97 1.54
CA MET A 184 8.56 -3.19 2.59
C MET A 184 8.54 -4.66 3.02
N TYR A 185 9.63 -5.39 2.78
CA TYR A 185 9.80 -6.72 3.35
C TYR A 185 10.62 -6.60 4.62
N ILE A 186 9.98 -6.73 5.78
CA ILE A 186 10.53 -6.41 7.10
C ILE A 186 11.16 -7.64 7.74
N ASN A 187 12.37 -7.47 8.27
CA ASN A 187 13.01 -8.41 9.18
C ASN A 187 12.46 -8.17 10.60
N LEU A 188 11.42 -8.90 10.95
CA LEU A 188 10.73 -8.73 12.23
C LEU A 188 11.60 -9.11 13.43
N ARG A 189 12.58 -10.01 13.26
CA ARG A 189 13.55 -10.33 14.31
C ARG A 189 14.41 -9.12 14.68
N GLU A 190 14.95 -8.40 13.67
CA GLU A 190 15.71 -7.18 13.93
C GLU A 190 14.78 -6.03 14.38
N TRP A 191 13.55 -5.96 13.86
CA TRP A 191 12.54 -4.99 14.34
C TRP A 191 12.36 -5.07 15.85
N LEU A 192 12.14 -6.27 16.38
CA LEU A 192 12.00 -6.52 17.83
C LEU A 192 13.29 -6.27 18.59
N LYS A 193 14.41 -6.87 18.14
CA LYS A 193 15.72 -6.80 18.78
C LYS A 193 16.23 -5.36 18.93
N GLN A 194 16.02 -4.54 17.91
CA GLN A 194 16.48 -3.15 17.85
C GLN A 194 15.44 -2.17 18.41
N ARG A 195 14.27 -2.65 18.85
CA ARG A 195 13.18 -1.85 19.40
C ARG A 195 12.74 -0.77 18.42
N LEU A 196 12.53 -1.13 17.14
CA LEU A 196 12.30 -0.15 16.08
C LEU A 196 10.96 0.57 16.24
N THR A 197 9.96 -0.04 16.87
CA THR A 197 8.70 0.64 17.21
C THR A 197 8.95 1.85 18.11
N GLU A 198 9.71 1.69 19.18
CA GLU A 198 10.03 2.79 20.09
C GLU A 198 10.85 3.87 19.39
N LYS A 199 11.87 3.47 18.61
CA LYS A 199 12.67 4.43 17.82
C LYS A 199 11.81 5.25 16.86
N PHE A 200 10.82 4.62 16.21
CA PHE A 200 9.91 5.32 15.31
C PHE A 200 9.16 6.45 16.04
N PHE A 201 8.59 6.15 17.19
CA PHE A 201 7.82 7.11 17.95
C PHE A 201 8.68 8.18 18.65
N ASP A 202 9.91 7.83 19.02
CA ASP A 202 10.88 8.82 19.54
C ASP A 202 11.19 9.87 18.46
N LEU A 203 11.47 9.43 17.22
CA LEU A 203 11.68 10.32 16.08
C LEU A 203 10.44 11.15 15.75
N LEU A 204 9.25 10.53 15.82
CA LEU A 204 7.97 11.21 15.57
C LEU A 204 7.58 12.18 16.68
N SER A 205 8.26 12.15 17.84
CA SER A 205 8.06 13.06 18.97
C SER A 205 9.06 14.22 18.96
N ASP A 206 10.10 14.18 18.10
CA ASP A 206 11.10 15.22 17.98
C ASP A 206 10.59 16.39 17.11
N GLU A 207 10.34 17.55 17.71
CA GLU A 207 9.86 18.74 16.99
C GLU A 207 10.78 19.19 15.85
N SER A 208 12.09 18.95 15.97
CA SER A 208 13.06 19.33 14.94
C SER A 208 12.94 18.43 13.70
N ILE A 209 12.50 17.19 13.87
CA ILE A 209 12.24 16.22 12.82
C ILE A 209 10.84 16.46 12.23
N ILE A 210 9.81 16.59 13.09
CA ILE A 210 8.41 16.81 12.65
C ILE A 210 8.31 17.96 11.65
N LYS A 211 8.99 19.07 11.89
CA LYS A 211 8.99 20.25 11.01
C LYS A 211 9.52 19.99 9.60
N LYS A 212 10.27 18.92 9.40
CA LYS A 212 10.85 18.51 8.11
C LYS A 212 10.04 17.45 7.40
N LEU A 213 9.08 16.79 8.09
CA LEU A 213 8.32 15.69 7.53
C LEU A 213 7.34 16.20 6.44
N LYS A 214 7.34 15.53 5.32
CA LYS A 214 6.36 15.69 4.23
C LYS A 214 5.53 14.43 4.05
N TYR A 215 6.13 13.29 4.25
CA TYR A 215 5.57 11.95 4.21
C TYR A 215 5.85 11.29 5.57
N PRO A 216 5.02 11.56 6.61
CA PRO A 216 5.43 11.35 7.99
C PRO A 216 5.95 9.95 8.30
N ASP A 217 5.25 8.91 7.87
CA ASP A 217 5.66 7.52 8.06
C ASP A 217 6.87 7.14 7.19
N GLN A 218 6.85 7.49 5.90
CA GLN A 218 7.94 7.18 4.97
C GLN A 218 9.24 7.89 5.37
N ASP A 219 9.17 9.16 5.76
CA ASP A 219 10.34 9.93 6.17
C ASP A 219 10.99 9.35 7.41
N ILE A 220 10.20 9.01 8.45
CA ILE A 220 10.71 8.39 9.68
C ILE A 220 11.31 7.01 9.39
N LEU A 221 10.64 6.19 8.57
CA LEU A 221 11.17 4.89 8.18
C LEU A 221 12.50 5.03 7.43
N ASN A 222 12.63 6.01 6.54
CA ASN A 222 13.90 6.28 5.87
C ASN A 222 15.01 6.69 6.85
N LEU A 223 14.70 7.55 7.84
CA LEU A 223 15.66 7.93 8.88
C LEU A 223 16.13 6.71 9.69
N MET A 224 15.21 5.78 9.99
CA MET A 224 15.55 4.57 10.77
C MET A 224 16.35 3.54 9.97
N PHE A 225 16.02 3.38 8.68
CA PHE A 225 16.57 2.35 7.81
C PHE A 225 17.85 2.77 7.10
N LEU A 226 18.29 4.02 7.26
CA LEU A 226 19.52 4.51 6.65
C LEU A 226 20.69 3.62 7.05
N HIS A 227 21.42 3.09 6.07
CA HIS A 227 22.50 2.10 6.19
C HIS A 227 22.09 0.70 6.71
N HIS A 228 20.79 0.47 6.99
CA HIS A 228 20.27 -0.79 7.49
C HIS A 228 19.24 -1.44 6.53
N ALA A 229 19.04 -0.88 5.35
CA ALA A 229 18.12 -1.40 4.35
C ALA A 229 18.83 -2.27 3.31
N LYS A 230 18.23 -3.42 2.97
CA LYS A 230 18.58 -4.16 1.76
C LYS A 230 17.82 -3.55 0.58
N ILE A 231 18.54 -3.14 -0.46
CA ILE A 231 17.89 -2.51 -1.62
C ILE A 231 17.48 -3.58 -2.61
N LEU A 232 16.18 -3.59 -2.93
CA LEU A 232 15.57 -4.46 -3.95
C LEU A 232 15.56 -3.76 -5.32
N PRO A 233 15.58 -4.54 -6.41
CA PRO A 233 15.37 -4.01 -7.75
C PRO A 233 14.01 -3.31 -7.92
N ARG A 234 13.94 -2.32 -8.82
CA ARG A 234 12.73 -1.55 -9.16
C ARG A 234 11.52 -2.41 -9.50
N LYS A 235 11.71 -3.63 -10.02
CA LYS A 235 10.62 -4.57 -10.35
C LYS A 235 9.68 -4.86 -9.17
N TYR A 236 10.17 -4.73 -7.93
CA TYR A 236 9.37 -4.95 -6.71
C TYR A 236 8.61 -3.71 -6.21
N ASN A 237 8.78 -2.57 -6.83
CA ASN A 237 7.94 -1.38 -6.57
C ASN A 237 7.98 -0.47 -7.80
N CYS A 238 7.34 -0.92 -8.87
CA CYS A 238 7.18 -0.17 -10.11
C CYS A 238 6.13 0.92 -9.90
N ILE A 239 6.57 2.11 -9.50
CA ILE A 239 5.70 3.26 -9.25
C ILE A 239 5.19 3.81 -10.59
N TYR A 240 3.87 3.87 -10.74
CA TYR A 240 3.19 4.48 -11.88
C TYR A 240 2.01 5.32 -11.41
N THR A 241 1.86 6.52 -11.96
CA THR A 241 0.69 7.36 -11.72
C THR A 241 -0.20 7.44 -12.96
N ILE A 242 -1.47 7.08 -12.81
CA ILE A 242 -2.44 7.11 -13.93
C ILE A 242 -2.63 8.55 -14.48
N LYS A 243 -2.30 9.56 -13.69
CA LYS A 243 -2.27 10.95 -14.13
C LYS A 243 -1.37 11.16 -15.36
N SER A 244 -0.29 10.41 -15.50
CA SER A 244 0.62 10.48 -16.65
C SER A 244 -0.07 10.19 -17.98
N GLU A 245 -1.17 9.46 -18.01
CA GLU A 245 -1.93 9.13 -19.22
C GLU A 245 -2.37 10.39 -19.98
N PHE A 246 -2.87 11.41 -19.28
CA PHE A 246 -3.27 12.65 -19.92
C PHE A 246 -2.14 13.70 -19.95
N GLU A 247 -1.15 13.63 -19.08
CA GLU A 247 -0.02 14.58 -19.05
C GLU A 247 0.95 14.31 -20.20
N GLU A 248 1.33 13.04 -20.39
CA GLU A 248 2.29 12.65 -21.42
C GLU A 248 1.64 12.48 -22.81
N LYS A 249 0.32 12.37 -22.88
CA LYS A 249 -0.46 12.20 -24.12
C LYS A 249 0.02 11.02 -25.00
N ASN A 250 0.55 10.00 -24.35
CA ASN A 250 1.05 8.79 -24.98
C ASN A 250 0.46 7.56 -24.28
N SER A 251 -0.41 6.82 -24.97
CA SER A 251 -1.10 5.65 -24.43
C SER A 251 -0.18 4.47 -24.12
N GLU A 252 1.06 4.50 -24.61
CA GLU A 252 2.08 3.47 -24.35
C GLU A 252 3.15 3.94 -23.36
N TYR A 253 3.01 5.15 -22.78
CA TYR A 253 4.01 5.70 -21.87
C TYR A 253 4.26 4.80 -20.67
N TYR A 254 3.23 4.12 -20.17
CA TYR A 254 3.32 3.19 -19.03
C TYR A 254 4.28 2.01 -19.28
N THR A 255 4.48 1.58 -20.53
CA THR A 255 5.37 0.45 -20.86
C THR A 255 6.84 0.71 -20.54
N ARG A 256 7.21 1.98 -20.36
CA ARG A 256 8.55 2.39 -19.90
C ARG A 256 8.79 1.99 -18.42
N PHE A 257 7.73 1.80 -17.66
CA PHE A 257 7.76 1.48 -16.23
C PHE A 257 7.29 0.06 -15.98
N ILE A 258 6.15 -0.30 -16.55
CA ILE A 258 5.52 -1.61 -16.40
C ILE A 258 5.94 -2.47 -17.60
N ASN A 259 6.87 -3.37 -17.38
CA ASN A 259 7.45 -4.26 -18.38
C ASN A 259 7.30 -5.73 -17.95
N ASP A 260 7.90 -6.65 -18.69
CA ASP A 260 7.78 -8.09 -18.44
C ASP A 260 8.36 -8.51 -17.09
N ASP A 261 9.44 -7.86 -16.63
CA ASP A 261 10.09 -8.15 -15.34
C ASP A 261 9.35 -7.57 -14.12
N THR A 262 8.36 -6.69 -14.32
CA THR A 262 7.65 -6.04 -13.22
C THR A 262 6.91 -7.05 -12.35
N VAL A 263 7.21 -7.07 -11.04
CA VAL A 263 6.54 -7.92 -10.05
C VAL A 263 5.38 -7.19 -9.38
N PHE A 264 5.64 -5.99 -8.86
CA PHE A 264 4.59 -5.14 -8.26
C PHE A 264 4.43 -3.84 -9.03
N ILE A 265 3.19 -3.52 -9.39
CA ILE A 265 2.78 -2.23 -9.93
C ILE A 265 2.16 -1.43 -8.79
N HIS A 266 2.73 -0.27 -8.47
CA HIS A 266 2.26 0.62 -7.43
C HIS A 266 1.59 1.86 -8.05
N TYR A 267 0.26 1.92 -8.00
CA TYR A 267 -0.54 2.99 -8.59
C TYR A 267 -0.63 4.21 -7.66
N THR A 268 0.44 5.00 -7.61
CA THR A 268 0.48 6.21 -6.78
C THR A 268 -0.42 7.35 -7.31
N GLY A 269 -0.63 8.39 -6.49
CA GLY A 269 -1.42 9.56 -6.85
C GLY A 269 -2.92 9.41 -6.60
N ILE A 270 -3.69 10.43 -6.99
CA ILE A 270 -5.12 10.57 -6.67
C ILE A 270 -5.98 9.59 -7.45
N THR A 271 -5.72 9.45 -8.77
CA THR A 271 -6.45 8.52 -9.62
C THR A 271 -5.96 7.10 -9.40
N LYS A 272 -6.86 6.22 -8.96
CA LYS A 272 -6.59 4.81 -8.71
C LYS A 272 -7.23 3.93 -9.80
N PRO A 273 -6.73 2.71 -10.04
CA PRO A 273 -7.25 1.84 -11.10
C PRO A 273 -8.71 1.38 -10.87
N TRP A 274 -9.20 1.45 -9.63
CA TRP A 274 -10.61 1.17 -9.28
C TRP A 274 -11.55 2.37 -9.44
N HIS A 275 -11.08 3.51 -9.95
CA HIS A 275 -11.95 4.64 -10.26
C HIS A 275 -12.62 4.48 -11.62
N ASP A 276 -13.87 4.93 -11.76
CA ASP A 276 -14.68 4.81 -12.98
C ASP A 276 -14.10 5.59 -14.17
N TRP A 277 -13.23 6.57 -13.91
CA TRP A 277 -12.53 7.37 -14.93
C TRP A 277 -11.12 6.88 -15.29
N ALA A 278 -10.61 5.85 -14.59
CA ALA A 278 -9.28 5.29 -14.85
C ALA A 278 -9.31 4.22 -15.96
N ASN A 279 -9.90 4.54 -17.12
CA ASN A 279 -10.06 3.60 -18.22
C ASN A 279 -8.87 3.68 -19.19
N TYR A 280 -7.79 2.97 -18.85
CA TYR A 280 -6.53 2.93 -19.57
C TYR A 280 -5.90 1.54 -19.54
N ALA A 281 -5.09 1.22 -20.54
CA ALA A 281 -4.35 -0.04 -20.60
C ALA A 281 -3.44 -0.25 -19.39
N SER A 282 -2.85 0.82 -18.86
CA SER A 282 -2.05 0.77 -17.61
C SER A 282 -2.85 0.31 -16.39
N ALA A 283 -4.17 0.49 -16.36
CA ALA A 283 -5.04 0.04 -15.29
C ALA A 283 -5.59 -1.39 -15.50
N ASP A 284 -5.36 -2.00 -16.66
CA ASP A 284 -5.91 -3.32 -16.98
C ASP A 284 -5.31 -4.43 -16.12
N TYR A 285 -4.08 -4.28 -15.62
CA TYR A 285 -3.49 -5.21 -14.67
C TYR A 285 -4.34 -5.37 -13.40
N PHE A 286 -4.88 -4.28 -12.88
CA PHE A 286 -5.84 -4.28 -11.77
C PHE A 286 -7.21 -4.81 -12.23
N ARG A 287 -7.74 -4.31 -13.35
CA ARG A 287 -9.08 -4.59 -13.83
C ARG A 287 -9.28 -6.06 -14.23
N ASN A 288 -8.26 -6.68 -14.78
CA ASN A 288 -8.31 -8.10 -15.12
C ASN A 288 -8.48 -8.96 -13.86
N ILE A 289 -7.73 -8.66 -12.79
CA ILE A 289 -7.88 -9.35 -11.49
C ILE A 289 -9.26 -9.04 -10.88
N TYR A 290 -9.69 -7.78 -10.94
CA TYR A 290 -11.01 -7.35 -10.46
C TYR A 290 -12.14 -8.17 -11.10
N ASN A 291 -12.11 -8.33 -12.42
CA ASN A 291 -13.14 -9.04 -13.20
C ASN A 291 -13.23 -10.54 -12.90
N ILE A 292 -12.17 -11.15 -12.39
CA ILE A 292 -12.16 -12.56 -11.97
C ILE A 292 -12.33 -12.75 -10.46
N SER A 293 -12.35 -11.65 -9.69
CA SER A 293 -12.49 -11.65 -8.24
C SER A 293 -13.97 -11.63 -7.79
N PRO A 294 -14.27 -11.83 -6.51
CA PRO A 294 -15.61 -11.62 -5.96
C PRO A 294 -16.17 -10.20 -6.18
N TRP A 295 -15.31 -9.21 -6.39
CA TRP A 295 -15.71 -7.79 -6.63
C TRP A 295 -16.21 -7.51 -8.04
N ARG A 296 -16.16 -8.44 -8.98
CA ARG A 296 -16.52 -8.25 -10.42
C ARG A 296 -17.86 -7.56 -10.67
N ASN A 297 -18.81 -7.69 -9.76
CA ASN A 297 -20.14 -7.09 -9.87
C ASN A 297 -20.29 -5.78 -9.07
N ILE A 298 -19.28 -5.36 -8.33
CA ILE A 298 -19.30 -4.10 -7.59
C ILE A 298 -18.92 -2.96 -8.57
N PRO A 299 -19.68 -1.87 -8.65
CA PRO A 299 -19.33 -0.76 -9.53
C PRO A 299 -18.01 -0.10 -9.14
N TYR A 300 -17.23 0.33 -10.12
CA TYR A 300 -16.03 1.15 -9.89
C TYR A 300 -16.37 2.42 -9.11
N LYS A 301 -15.44 2.87 -8.27
CA LYS A 301 -15.60 4.00 -7.37
C LYS A 301 -15.79 5.31 -8.14
N LYS A 302 -16.84 6.06 -7.80
CA LYS A 302 -17.12 7.38 -8.36
C LYS A 302 -16.38 8.46 -7.58
N ALA A 303 -16.11 9.61 -8.24
CA ALA A 303 -15.56 10.77 -7.57
C ALA A 303 -16.50 11.30 -6.48
N VAL A 304 -15.96 11.57 -5.30
CA VAL A 304 -16.68 12.12 -4.13
C VAL A 304 -16.04 13.45 -3.72
N LYS A 305 -14.71 13.48 -3.56
CA LYS A 305 -13.96 14.64 -3.10
C LYS A 305 -13.65 15.61 -4.25
N LYS A 306 -13.55 16.91 -3.93
CA LYS A 306 -13.26 17.97 -4.92
C LYS A 306 -12.03 17.68 -5.79
N HIS A 307 -10.93 17.21 -5.19
CA HIS A 307 -9.73 16.87 -5.94
C HIS A 307 -9.91 15.67 -6.88
N GLU A 308 -10.76 14.71 -6.53
CA GLU A 308 -11.13 13.59 -7.41
C GLU A 308 -11.94 14.09 -8.61
N TYR A 309 -12.88 15.03 -8.43
CA TYR A 309 -13.59 15.65 -9.56
C TYR A 309 -12.65 16.40 -10.49
N LYS A 310 -11.61 17.07 -9.93
CA LYS A 310 -10.56 17.73 -10.73
C LYS A 310 -9.79 16.74 -11.59
N GLU A 311 -9.41 15.60 -11.06
CA GLU A 311 -8.74 14.57 -11.84
C GLU A 311 -9.71 13.93 -12.87
N LYS A 312 -10.92 13.56 -12.43
CA LYS A 312 -11.94 12.92 -13.27
C LYS A 312 -12.24 13.72 -14.54
N TYR A 313 -12.51 15.05 -14.46
CA TYR A 313 -12.85 15.79 -15.66
C TYR A 313 -11.68 15.85 -16.66
N LYS A 314 -10.44 15.93 -16.19
CA LYS A 314 -9.26 15.93 -17.07
C LYS A 314 -9.11 14.59 -17.80
N HIS A 315 -9.24 13.47 -17.07
CA HIS A 315 -9.22 12.14 -17.66
C HIS A 315 -10.34 11.96 -18.69
N LEU A 316 -11.58 12.38 -18.37
CA LEU A 316 -12.72 12.28 -19.29
C LEU A 316 -12.51 13.08 -20.57
N LEU A 317 -11.99 14.32 -20.47
CA LEU A 317 -11.67 15.14 -21.66
C LEU A 317 -10.59 14.48 -22.52
N TYR A 318 -9.54 13.96 -21.90
CA TYR A 318 -8.49 13.22 -22.60
C TYR A 318 -9.03 11.96 -23.31
N GLN A 319 -9.93 11.23 -22.66
CA GLN A 319 -10.63 10.06 -23.22
C GLN A 319 -11.70 10.43 -24.26
N LYS A 320 -11.79 11.70 -24.67
CA LYS A 320 -12.79 12.23 -25.63
C LYS A 320 -14.25 12.09 -25.17
N LYS A 321 -14.49 11.91 -23.87
CA LYS A 321 -15.82 11.90 -23.24
C LYS A 321 -16.22 13.34 -22.88
N PHE A 322 -16.39 14.18 -23.90
CA PHE A 322 -16.50 15.64 -23.73
C PHE A 322 -17.70 16.08 -22.89
N LEU A 323 -18.89 15.50 -23.10
CA LEU A 323 -20.07 15.86 -22.33
C LEU A 323 -19.88 15.57 -20.84
N ASP A 324 -19.47 14.35 -20.50
CA ASP A 324 -19.20 13.95 -19.11
C ASP A 324 -18.07 14.78 -18.50
N GLY A 325 -17.03 15.09 -19.27
CA GLY A 325 -15.92 15.94 -18.86
C GLY A 325 -16.37 17.36 -18.49
N VAL A 326 -17.19 17.99 -19.33
CA VAL A 326 -17.73 19.34 -19.07
C VAL A 326 -18.65 19.33 -17.85
N PHE A 327 -19.60 18.39 -17.75
CA PHE A 327 -20.46 18.27 -16.57
C PHE A 327 -19.64 18.06 -15.28
N THR A 328 -18.62 17.23 -15.33
CA THR A 328 -17.73 16.99 -14.20
C THR A 328 -16.93 18.23 -13.81
N ALA A 329 -16.46 19.02 -14.81
CA ALA A 329 -15.76 20.27 -14.57
C ALA A 329 -16.68 21.34 -13.94
N ILE A 330 -17.92 21.44 -14.39
CA ILE A 330 -18.93 22.33 -13.76
C ILE A 330 -19.11 21.93 -12.29
N LYS A 331 -19.32 20.64 -12.02
CA LYS A 331 -19.47 20.14 -10.66
C LYS A 331 -18.25 20.45 -9.79
N TYR A 332 -17.04 20.25 -10.31
CA TYR A 332 -15.80 20.64 -9.62
C TYR A 332 -15.78 22.12 -9.22
N ASN A 333 -16.19 23.02 -10.13
CA ASN A 333 -16.17 24.48 -9.89
C ASN A 333 -17.24 24.92 -8.88
N VAL A 334 -18.37 24.24 -8.82
CA VAL A 334 -19.47 24.56 -7.89
C VAL A 334 -19.21 24.00 -6.46
N MET A 335 -18.40 22.96 -6.33
CA MET A 335 -18.05 22.40 -5.03
C MET A 335 -17.23 23.41 -4.23
N LYS A 336 -17.77 23.78 -3.05
CA LYS A 336 -17.00 24.52 -2.05
C LYS A 336 -15.83 23.64 -1.58
N GLY A 337 -14.67 24.25 -1.35
CA GLY A 337 -13.45 23.55 -0.94
C GLY A 337 -13.56 22.91 0.44
#